data_f8f6ac65bff862e6d36a9393a443a8f9
#
_entry.id   f8f6ac65bff862e6d36a9393a443a8f9
#
_cell.length_a   1.000
_cell.length_b   1.000
_cell.length_c   1.000
_cell.angle_alpha   90.00
_cell.angle_beta   90.00
_cell.angle_gamma   90.00
#
_symmetry.space_group_name_H-M   'P 1'
#
loop_
_entity.id
_entity.type
_entity.pdbx_description
1 polymer ?
#
loop_
_entity_poly.entity_id
_entity_poly.type
_entity_poly.pdbx_seq_one_letter_code
_entity_poly.pdbx_strand_id
1 'polypeptide(L)'
;DDVLEKTSSTQLPTIDAISSVADLTNAVNGVYEQQATEVGSYGAEFTLLADLRSGYFQSISTVNHAGPMYRYQTGKNDEMVYSFYKLFYNSLARLNNVLAPAENLEGADVDILKGELYAMRALYHFDLARVFAKLPSTTDMNDLGIVLFTEVYPTDYIGTRATLQQ
;
A
#
# COMPACT_ATOMS: atom_id res chain seq x y z
N ASP A 1 10.97 -29.52 -24.70
CA ASP A 1 10.06 -28.54 -24.13
C ASP A 1 10.60 -27.87 -22.83
N ASP A 2 11.82 -28.22 -22.45
CA ASP A 2 12.45 -27.80 -21.15
C ASP A 2 13.30 -26.50 -21.27
N VAL A 3 13.32 -25.85 -22.41
CA VAL A 3 14.15 -24.68 -22.69
C VAL A 3 13.52 -23.37 -22.22
N LEU A 4 12.23 -23.35 -21.92
CA LEU A 4 11.47 -22.14 -21.55
C LEU A 4 11.33 -21.95 -20.03
N GLU A 5 11.69 -22.91 -19.20
CA GLU A 5 11.69 -22.82 -17.73
C GLU A 5 13.07 -22.48 -17.15
N LYS A 6 13.76 -21.52 -17.74
CA LYS A 6 15.01 -21.06 -17.15
C LYS A 6 14.72 -20.10 -16.01
N THR A 7 14.77 -20.60 -14.78
CA THR A 7 14.85 -19.76 -13.60
C THR A 7 16.04 -18.80 -13.74
N SER A 8 15.79 -17.52 -13.55
CA SER A 8 16.85 -16.51 -13.57
C SER A 8 17.93 -16.88 -12.55
N SER A 9 19.19 -17.00 -12.99
CA SER A 9 20.30 -17.30 -12.09
C SER A 9 20.64 -16.14 -11.14
N THR A 10 19.96 -14.99 -11.26
CA THR A 10 20.18 -13.76 -10.49
C THR A 10 18.97 -13.34 -9.66
N GLN A 11 17.84 -14.04 -9.77
CA GLN A 11 16.65 -13.75 -8.98
C GLN A 11 16.15 -15.05 -8.35
N LEU A 12 16.17 -15.12 -7.01
CA LEU A 12 15.50 -16.18 -6.27
C LEU A 12 13.98 -16.04 -6.44
N PRO A 13 13.22 -17.15 -6.60
CA PRO A 13 11.77 -17.11 -6.47
C PRO A 13 11.39 -16.45 -5.14
N THR A 14 10.38 -15.61 -5.14
CA THR A 14 9.98 -14.84 -3.93
C THR A 14 9.70 -15.76 -2.73
N ILE A 15 9.19 -16.96 -2.97
CA ILE A 15 8.88 -17.93 -1.92
C ILE A 15 10.14 -18.51 -1.25
N ASP A 16 11.27 -18.56 -1.97
CA ASP A 16 12.55 -19.07 -1.46
C ASP A 16 13.45 -17.96 -0.90
N ALA A 17 13.07 -16.71 -1.13
CA ALA A 17 13.88 -15.55 -0.73
C ALA A 17 13.81 -15.25 0.76
N ILE A 18 12.81 -15.75 1.49
CA ILE A 18 12.62 -15.56 2.93
C ILE A 18 12.61 -16.93 3.60
N SER A 19 13.76 -17.32 4.11
CA SER A 19 13.99 -18.64 4.73
C SER A 19 14.47 -18.55 6.18
N SER A 20 14.75 -17.34 6.66
CA SER A 20 15.25 -17.08 8.02
C SER A 20 14.65 -15.82 8.61
N VAL A 21 14.78 -15.66 9.94
CA VAL A 21 14.42 -14.43 10.66
C VAL A 21 15.17 -13.23 10.11
N ALA A 22 16.43 -13.39 9.73
CA ALA A 22 17.23 -12.31 9.16
C ALA A 22 16.70 -11.86 7.79
N ASP A 23 16.30 -12.79 6.93
CA ASP A 23 15.69 -12.48 5.64
C ASP A 23 14.36 -11.75 5.84
N LEU A 24 13.52 -12.25 6.76
CA LEU A 24 12.26 -11.63 7.09
C LEU A 24 12.45 -10.21 7.63
N THR A 25 13.42 -9.99 8.52
CA THR A 25 13.75 -8.66 9.06
C THR A 25 14.13 -7.69 7.94
N ASN A 26 14.99 -8.13 7.01
CA ASN A 26 15.39 -7.31 5.87
C ASN A 26 14.21 -6.98 4.94
N ALA A 27 13.32 -7.95 4.72
CA ALA A 27 12.12 -7.75 3.90
C ALA A 27 11.14 -6.76 4.55
N VAL A 28 10.92 -6.86 5.86
CA VAL A 28 10.10 -5.92 6.65
C VAL A 28 10.67 -4.51 6.58
N ASN A 29 12.00 -4.37 6.78
CA ASN A 29 12.68 -3.07 6.64
C ASN A 29 12.48 -2.47 5.23
N GLY A 30 12.50 -3.29 4.18
CA GLY A 30 12.21 -2.85 2.82
C GLY A 30 10.76 -2.35 2.62
N VAL A 31 9.79 -2.89 3.37
CA VAL A 31 8.41 -2.37 3.36
C VAL A 31 8.35 -1.00 4.05
N TYR A 32 9.04 -0.84 5.18
CA TYR A 32 9.14 0.46 5.86
C TYR A 32 9.84 1.52 5.02
N GLU A 33 10.96 1.17 4.38
CA GLU A 33 11.72 2.08 3.52
C GLU A 33 10.85 2.65 2.40
N GLN A 34 10.04 1.84 1.76
CA GLN A 34 9.13 2.29 0.71
C GLN A 34 8.20 3.39 1.21
N GLN A 35 7.69 3.28 2.43
CA GLN A 35 6.81 4.29 3.02
C GLN A 35 7.53 5.55 3.51
N ALA A 36 8.85 5.49 3.64
CA ALA A 36 9.64 6.65 4.03
C ALA A 36 10.13 7.48 2.82
N THR A 37 10.30 6.84 1.67
CA THR A 37 11.08 7.44 0.56
C THR A 37 10.27 7.67 -0.72
N GLU A 38 9.21 6.91 -0.97
CA GLU A 38 8.48 7.01 -2.24
C GLU A 38 7.51 8.19 -2.29
N VAL A 39 7.34 8.74 -3.49
CA VAL A 39 6.32 9.77 -3.78
C VAL A 39 4.92 9.24 -3.45
N GLY A 40 4.13 10.03 -2.76
CA GLY A 40 2.79 9.62 -2.29
C GLY A 40 2.81 8.89 -0.94
N SER A 41 3.97 8.64 -0.35
CA SER A 41 4.15 7.93 0.91
C SER A 41 3.91 8.78 2.15
N TYR A 42 3.95 8.14 3.32
CA TYR A 42 3.88 8.82 4.63
C TYR A 42 5.07 9.77 4.86
N GLY A 43 6.23 9.46 4.31
CA GLY A 43 7.41 10.32 4.38
C GLY A 43 7.40 11.50 3.41
N ALA A 44 6.39 11.57 2.53
CA ALA A 44 6.29 12.59 1.49
C ALA A 44 4.88 13.22 1.42
N GLU A 45 4.21 13.08 0.27
CA GLU A 45 3.01 13.86 -0.05
C GLU A 45 1.76 13.42 0.71
N PHE A 46 1.68 12.18 1.20
CA PHE A 46 0.50 11.71 1.92
C PHE A 46 0.24 12.51 3.20
N THR A 47 1.29 12.87 3.93
CA THR A 47 1.16 13.70 5.14
C THR A 47 0.69 15.12 4.83
N LEU A 48 1.08 15.66 3.67
CA LEU A 48 0.65 16.98 3.23
C LEU A 48 -0.81 17.02 2.78
N LEU A 49 -1.41 15.87 2.43
CA LEU A 49 -2.78 15.81 1.91
C LEU A 49 -3.80 16.44 2.87
N ALA A 50 -3.72 16.06 4.14
CA ALA A 50 -4.62 16.57 5.16
C ALA A 50 -4.40 18.07 5.42
N ASP A 51 -3.14 18.48 5.48
CA ASP A 51 -2.75 19.87 5.76
C ASP A 51 -3.17 20.82 4.63
N LEU A 52 -2.95 20.44 3.37
CA LEU A 52 -3.40 21.21 2.22
C LEU A 52 -4.93 21.35 2.17
N ARG A 53 -5.68 20.31 2.53
CA ARG A 53 -7.15 20.31 2.50
C ARG A 53 -7.78 20.92 3.74
N SER A 54 -7.06 21.01 4.85
CA SER A 54 -7.54 21.67 6.07
C SER A 54 -7.45 23.20 6.02
N GLY A 55 -6.68 23.74 5.05
CA GLY A 55 -6.39 25.17 4.96
C GLY A 55 -5.26 25.64 5.87
N TYR A 56 -4.59 24.76 6.60
CA TYR A 56 -3.40 25.12 7.40
C TYR A 56 -2.20 25.49 6.54
N PHE A 57 -2.06 24.85 5.37
CA PHE A 57 -1.02 25.17 4.40
C PHE A 57 -1.63 25.73 3.12
N GLN A 58 -1.02 26.77 2.59
CA GLN A 58 -1.39 27.35 1.32
C GLN A 58 -0.34 27.01 0.25
N SER A 59 -0.80 26.44 -0.87
CA SER A 59 0.05 26.32 -2.05
C SER A 59 0.03 27.61 -2.86
N ILE A 60 1.17 28.25 -2.98
CA ILE A 60 1.36 29.42 -3.82
C ILE A 60 1.59 29.07 -5.30
N SER A 61 1.89 27.80 -5.59
CA SER A 61 2.12 27.34 -6.96
C SER A 61 0.80 27.00 -7.66
N THR A 62 0.68 27.44 -8.89
CA THR A 62 -0.44 27.09 -9.77
C THR A 62 -0.16 25.89 -10.67
N VAL A 63 1.10 25.42 -10.69
CA VAL A 63 1.59 24.41 -11.66
C VAL A 63 2.06 23.10 -11.01
N ASN A 64 2.18 23.02 -9.70
CA ASN A 64 2.52 21.79 -9.00
C ASN A 64 1.26 21.05 -8.53
N HIS A 65 1.42 19.78 -8.18
CA HIS A 65 0.32 18.90 -7.75
C HIS A 65 -0.40 19.38 -6.47
N ALA A 66 0.28 20.13 -5.60
CA ALA A 66 -0.29 20.66 -4.37
C ALA A 66 -1.34 21.77 -4.63
N GLY A 67 -1.22 22.52 -5.72
CA GLY A 67 -2.13 23.59 -6.07
C GLY A 67 -3.58 23.13 -6.30
N PRO A 68 -3.84 22.16 -7.18
CA PRO A 68 -5.17 21.56 -7.35
C PRO A 68 -5.73 20.96 -6.06
N MET A 69 -4.90 20.31 -5.26
CA MET A 69 -5.30 19.72 -3.98
C MET A 69 -5.77 20.79 -2.99
N TYR A 70 -5.00 21.87 -2.83
CA TYR A 70 -5.34 23.00 -1.99
C TYR A 70 -6.65 23.68 -2.41
N ARG A 71 -6.89 23.81 -3.72
CA ARG A 71 -8.10 24.46 -4.27
C ARG A 71 -9.30 23.53 -4.39
N TYR A 72 -9.23 22.28 -3.91
CA TYR A 72 -10.28 21.27 -4.05
C TYR A 72 -10.66 21.00 -5.52
N GLN A 73 -9.70 21.10 -6.44
CA GLN A 73 -9.88 20.92 -7.88
C GLN A 73 -9.32 19.61 -8.40
N THR A 74 -9.09 18.63 -7.50
CA THR A 74 -8.62 17.31 -7.87
C THR A 74 -9.71 16.49 -8.57
N GLY A 75 -9.34 15.85 -9.66
CA GLY A 75 -10.19 14.92 -10.41
C GLY A 75 -9.64 13.50 -10.38
N LYS A 76 -10.37 12.57 -10.97
CA LYS A 76 -9.99 11.15 -11.06
C LYS A 76 -8.66 10.89 -11.78
N ASN A 77 -8.20 11.84 -12.58
CA ASN A 77 -6.94 11.75 -13.33
C ASN A 77 -5.84 12.62 -12.70
N ASP A 78 -6.04 13.14 -11.49
CA ASP A 78 -5.04 13.90 -10.79
C ASP A 78 -3.86 13.00 -10.42
N GLU A 79 -2.65 13.46 -10.76
CA GLU A 79 -1.44 12.67 -10.63
C GLU A 79 -1.10 12.36 -9.17
N MET A 80 -1.37 13.27 -8.24
CA MET A 80 -1.17 13.05 -6.81
C MET A 80 -2.15 12.00 -6.28
N VAL A 81 -3.43 12.08 -6.66
CA VAL A 81 -4.44 11.07 -6.29
C VAL A 81 -4.07 9.70 -6.84
N TYR A 82 -3.62 9.63 -8.09
CA TYR A 82 -3.15 8.39 -8.70
C TYR A 82 -1.91 7.83 -8.00
N SER A 83 -0.95 8.69 -7.63
CA SER A 83 0.27 8.29 -6.92
C SER A 83 -0.04 7.65 -5.57
N PHE A 84 -0.95 8.23 -4.78
CA PHE A 84 -1.40 7.64 -3.52
C PHE A 84 -2.03 6.26 -3.73
N TYR A 85 -2.98 6.16 -4.65
CA TYR A 85 -3.65 4.90 -4.94
C TYR A 85 -2.65 3.81 -5.35
N LYS A 86 -1.80 4.11 -6.31
CA LYS A 86 -0.78 3.20 -6.83
C LYS A 86 0.20 2.76 -5.74
N LEU A 87 0.70 3.72 -4.95
CA LEU A 87 1.68 3.41 -3.92
C LEU A 87 1.12 2.46 -2.86
N PHE A 88 -0.07 2.75 -2.31
CA PHE A 88 -0.65 1.92 -1.26
C PHE A 88 -0.95 0.51 -1.74
N TYR A 89 -1.46 0.32 -2.96
CA TYR A 89 -1.66 -1.03 -3.51
C TYR A 89 -0.35 -1.74 -3.85
N ASN A 90 0.66 -1.04 -4.33
CA ASN A 90 2.00 -1.62 -4.50
C ASN A 90 2.62 -2.04 -3.15
N SER A 91 2.40 -1.25 -2.11
CA SER A 91 2.86 -1.58 -0.76
C SER A 91 2.14 -2.79 -0.19
N LEU A 92 0.82 -2.89 -0.40
CA LEU A 92 0.04 -4.07 -0.04
C LEU A 92 0.51 -5.32 -0.79
N ALA A 93 0.80 -5.21 -2.08
CA ALA A 93 1.34 -6.32 -2.87
C ALA A 93 2.71 -6.76 -2.34
N ARG A 94 3.63 -5.82 -2.10
CA ARG A 94 4.95 -6.12 -1.53
C ARG A 94 4.81 -6.79 -0.16
N LEU A 95 3.98 -6.24 0.72
CA LEU A 95 3.74 -6.76 2.06
C LEU A 95 3.17 -8.19 2.02
N ASN A 96 2.18 -8.46 1.17
CA ASN A 96 1.61 -9.80 1.03
C ASN A 96 2.63 -10.80 0.46
N ASN A 97 3.52 -10.36 -0.45
CA ASN A 97 4.64 -11.18 -0.94
C ASN A 97 5.68 -11.50 0.15
N VAL A 98 5.81 -10.67 1.19
CA VAL A 98 6.65 -10.96 2.36
C VAL A 98 5.92 -11.88 3.34
N LEU A 99 4.62 -11.65 3.58
CA LEU A 99 3.82 -12.46 4.50
C LEU A 99 3.68 -13.91 4.03
N ALA A 100 3.44 -14.15 2.75
CA ALA A 100 3.17 -15.51 2.24
C ALA A 100 4.29 -16.51 2.57
N PRO A 101 5.58 -16.27 2.30
CA PRO A 101 6.65 -17.17 2.74
C PRO A 101 6.88 -17.14 4.25
N ALA A 102 6.63 -16.01 4.94
CA ALA A 102 6.80 -15.88 6.39
C ALA A 102 5.84 -16.80 7.17
N GLU A 103 4.71 -17.21 6.58
CA GLU A 103 3.78 -18.15 7.23
C GLU A 103 4.41 -19.55 7.46
N ASN A 104 5.46 -19.89 6.72
CA ASN A 104 6.22 -21.14 6.88
C ASN A 104 7.33 -21.04 7.94
N LEU A 105 7.56 -19.88 8.52
CA LEU A 105 8.55 -19.65 9.57
C LEU A 105 7.87 -19.65 10.94
N GLU A 106 8.62 -20.12 11.95
CA GLU A 106 8.15 -20.21 13.33
C GLU A 106 9.15 -19.54 14.28
N GLY A 107 8.65 -19.05 15.40
CA GLY A 107 9.44 -18.46 16.48
C GLY A 107 8.93 -17.09 16.93
N ALA A 108 9.26 -16.72 18.16
CA ALA A 108 8.77 -15.47 18.75
C ALA A 108 9.14 -14.22 17.96
N ASP A 109 10.35 -14.16 17.41
CA ASP A 109 10.80 -13.03 16.57
C ASP A 109 10.05 -12.99 15.24
N VAL A 110 9.74 -14.17 14.66
CA VAL A 110 8.91 -14.28 13.45
C VAL A 110 7.51 -13.75 13.71
N ASP A 111 6.91 -14.12 14.83
CA ASP A 111 5.55 -13.69 15.21
C ASP A 111 5.48 -12.17 15.39
N ILE A 112 6.52 -11.55 15.96
CA ILE A 112 6.63 -10.10 16.07
C ILE A 112 6.65 -9.45 14.67
N LEU A 113 7.52 -9.92 13.78
CA LEU A 113 7.65 -9.39 12.42
C LEU A 113 6.38 -9.57 11.58
N LYS A 114 5.71 -10.72 11.72
CA LYS A 114 4.39 -10.95 11.10
C LYS A 114 3.35 -9.99 11.67
N GLY A 115 3.36 -9.76 12.98
CA GLY A 115 2.49 -8.78 13.63
C GLY A 115 2.66 -7.37 13.07
N GLU A 116 3.90 -6.93 12.84
CA GLU A 116 4.20 -5.64 12.20
C GLU A 116 3.63 -5.57 10.78
N LEU A 117 3.81 -6.62 9.97
CA LEU A 117 3.27 -6.68 8.62
C LEU A 117 1.73 -6.63 8.62
N TYR A 118 1.07 -7.35 9.52
CA TYR A 118 -0.39 -7.29 9.68
C TYR A 118 -0.87 -5.91 10.09
N ALA A 119 -0.17 -5.26 11.01
CA ALA A 119 -0.48 -3.89 11.43
C ALA A 119 -0.35 -2.90 10.27
N MET A 120 0.74 -2.99 9.48
CA MET A 120 0.92 -2.17 8.29
C MET A 120 -0.17 -2.44 7.24
N ARG A 121 -0.55 -3.70 7.03
CA ARG A 121 -1.63 -4.05 6.09
C ARG A 121 -2.95 -3.41 6.49
N ALA A 122 -3.29 -3.45 7.76
CA ALA A 122 -4.48 -2.81 8.30
C ALA A 122 -4.43 -1.29 8.12
N LEU A 123 -3.28 -0.67 8.41
CA LEU A 123 -3.08 0.77 8.25
C LEU A 123 -3.25 1.21 6.79
N TYR A 124 -2.67 0.49 5.83
CA TYR A 124 -2.78 0.83 4.41
C TYR A 124 -4.21 0.72 3.90
N HIS A 125 -4.95 -0.31 4.29
CA HIS A 125 -6.37 -0.42 3.95
C HIS A 125 -7.20 0.69 4.60
N PHE A 126 -6.93 1.02 5.86
CA PHE A 126 -7.60 2.12 6.56
C PHE A 126 -7.37 3.46 5.85
N ASP A 127 -6.14 3.77 5.46
CA ASP A 127 -5.83 5.01 4.76
C ASP A 127 -6.40 5.06 3.34
N LEU A 128 -6.41 3.94 2.63
CA LEU A 128 -7.13 3.82 1.35
C LEU A 128 -8.63 4.09 1.54
N ALA A 129 -9.25 3.50 2.55
CA ALA A 129 -10.66 3.71 2.84
C ALA A 129 -10.95 5.17 3.20
N ARG A 130 -10.11 5.77 4.06
CA ARG A 130 -10.24 7.16 4.49
C ARG A 130 -10.12 8.17 3.34
N VAL A 131 -9.32 7.87 2.31
CA VAL A 131 -9.10 8.76 1.16
C VAL A 131 -10.08 8.48 0.02
N PHE A 132 -10.41 7.22 -0.26
CA PHE A 132 -11.12 6.82 -1.48
C PHE A 132 -12.54 6.28 -1.26
N ALA A 133 -12.98 6.10 -0.02
CA ALA A 133 -14.33 5.70 0.29
C ALA A 133 -15.16 6.88 0.85
N LYS A 134 -16.46 6.68 0.97
CA LYS A 134 -17.33 7.63 1.66
C LYS A 134 -17.12 7.54 3.18
N LEU A 135 -17.41 8.64 3.89
CA LEU A 135 -17.35 8.65 5.34
C LEU A 135 -18.43 7.73 5.94
N PRO A 136 -18.10 6.77 6.81
CA PRO A 136 -19.07 5.86 7.41
C PRO A 136 -20.20 6.57 8.19
N SER A 137 -19.90 7.75 8.75
CA SER A 137 -20.90 8.55 9.50
C SER A 137 -21.97 9.19 8.62
N THR A 138 -21.79 9.22 7.30
CA THR A 138 -22.70 9.92 6.37
C THR A 138 -23.25 9.02 5.28
N THR A 139 -22.97 7.73 5.32
CA THR A 139 -23.33 6.78 4.25
C THR A 139 -23.75 5.43 4.81
N ASP A 140 -24.36 4.60 3.97
CA ASP A 140 -24.69 3.23 4.32
C ASP A 140 -23.41 2.37 4.37
N MET A 141 -23.30 1.51 5.37
CA MET A 141 -22.17 0.59 5.49
C MET A 141 -22.11 -0.44 4.35
N ASN A 142 -23.20 -0.63 3.61
CA ASN A 142 -23.24 -1.44 2.38
C ASN A 142 -22.70 -0.68 1.14
N ASP A 143 -22.43 0.62 1.24
CA ASP A 143 -21.79 1.36 0.14
C ASP A 143 -20.38 0.84 -0.13
N LEU A 144 -19.95 1.02 -1.38
CA LEU A 144 -18.63 0.53 -1.81
C LEU A 144 -17.49 1.30 -1.13
N GLY A 145 -16.66 0.55 -0.45
CA GLY A 145 -15.39 0.98 0.16
C GLY A 145 -14.22 0.96 -0.84
N ILE A 146 -13.25 0.14 -0.56
CA ILE A 146 -12.01 -0.06 -1.33
C ILE A 146 -11.88 -1.51 -1.81
N VAL A 147 -10.88 -1.80 -2.64
CA VAL A 147 -10.50 -3.18 -2.93
C VAL A 147 -9.71 -3.72 -1.74
N LEU A 148 -10.15 -4.82 -1.14
CA LEU A 148 -9.37 -5.52 -0.12
C LEU A 148 -8.29 -6.36 -0.81
N PHE A 149 -7.02 -6.09 -0.46
CA PHE A 149 -5.86 -6.72 -1.05
C PHE A 149 -5.08 -7.47 0.04
N THR A 150 -5.57 -8.69 0.37
CA THR A 150 -5.20 -9.42 1.59
C THR A 150 -4.27 -10.62 1.36
N GLU A 151 -4.00 -10.95 0.10
CA GLU A 151 -3.15 -12.08 -0.28
C GLU A 151 -2.31 -11.74 -1.52
N VAL A 152 -1.49 -12.66 -1.97
CA VAL A 152 -0.73 -12.50 -3.22
C VAL A 152 -1.67 -12.75 -4.39
N TYR A 153 -1.80 -11.75 -5.26
CA TYR A 153 -2.60 -11.84 -6.47
C TYR A 153 -1.72 -11.83 -7.72
N PRO A 154 -2.17 -12.44 -8.82
CA PRO A 154 -1.47 -12.37 -10.09
C PRO A 154 -1.45 -10.94 -10.65
N THR A 155 -0.52 -10.64 -11.55
CA THR A 155 -0.29 -9.28 -12.09
C THR A 155 -1.46 -8.73 -12.93
N ASP A 156 -2.31 -9.60 -13.42
CA ASP A 156 -3.53 -9.28 -14.19
C ASP A 156 -4.81 -9.26 -13.34
N TYR A 157 -4.66 -9.34 -12.01
CA TYR A 157 -5.80 -9.32 -11.09
C TYR A 157 -6.55 -8.01 -11.15
N ILE A 158 -7.86 -8.11 -11.36
CA ILE A 158 -8.79 -6.98 -11.31
C ILE A 158 -9.70 -7.16 -10.09
N GLY A 159 -9.39 -6.41 -9.03
CA GLY A 159 -10.15 -6.45 -7.79
C GLY A 159 -11.48 -5.72 -7.87
N THR A 160 -12.47 -6.23 -7.14
CA THR A 160 -13.75 -5.55 -6.90
C THR A 160 -13.71 -4.83 -5.55
N ARG A 161 -14.39 -3.67 -5.46
CA ARG A 161 -14.48 -2.93 -4.20
C ARG A 161 -15.35 -3.71 -3.21
N ALA A 162 -14.86 -3.85 -2.02
CA ALA A 162 -15.61 -4.36 -0.87
C ALA A 162 -16.61 -3.31 -0.37
N THR A 163 -17.52 -3.69 0.49
CA THR A 163 -18.38 -2.74 1.21
C THR A 163 -17.60 -2.07 2.35
N LEU A 164 -18.12 -0.97 2.89
CA LEU A 164 -17.55 -0.33 4.08
C LEU A 164 -17.62 -1.20 5.33
N GLN A 165 -18.55 -2.15 5.36
CA GLN A 165 -18.74 -3.07 6.48
C GLN A 165 -17.68 -4.17 6.52
N GLN A 166 -17.14 -4.59 5.37
CA GLN A 166 -16.09 -5.60 5.25
C GLN A 166 -14.72 -5.08 5.67
#